data_38ec6447b373cd49121055cc9b90ccd9
#
_entry.id   38ec6447b373cd49121055cc9b90ccd9
#
_cell.length_a   1.000
_cell.length_b   1.000
_cell.length_c   1.000
_cell.angle_alpha   90.00
_cell.angle_beta   90.00
_cell.angle_gamma   90.00
#
_symmetry.space_group_name_H-M   'P 1'
#
loop_
_entity.id
_entity.type
_entity.pdbx_description
1 polymer ?
#
loop_
_entity_poly.entity_id
_entity_poly.type
_entity_poly.pdbx_seq_one_letter_code
_entity_poly.pdbx_strand_id
1 'polypeptide(L)' 'MTKFKVIRYWDTYPDGVVAICNTEEEAEKICNKYRRSRKPMYDYLIRKEDE' A
#
# COMPACT_ATOMS: atom_id res chain seq x y z
N MET A 1 8.08 14.68 9.07
CA MET A 1 7.07 13.71 9.48
C MET A 1 7.14 12.49 8.60
N THR A 2 7.00 11.31 9.18
CA THR A 2 7.06 10.06 8.43
C THR A 2 5.67 9.69 7.95
N LYS A 3 5.57 9.31 6.69
CA LYS A 3 4.33 8.83 6.11
C LYS A 3 4.53 7.45 5.50
N PHE A 4 3.47 6.67 5.50
CA PHE A 4 3.48 5.31 4.94
C PHE A 4 2.51 5.28 3.77
N LYS A 5 3.04 4.99 2.61
CA LYS A 5 2.24 4.91 1.39
C LYS A 5 1.99 3.46 1.03
N VAL A 6 0.74 3.14 0.77
CA VAL A 6 0.38 1.82 0.25
C VAL A 6 0.34 1.94 -1.26
N ILE A 7 1.23 1.22 -1.92
CA ILE A 7 1.41 1.31 -3.37
C ILE A 7 0.92 0.01 -4.00
N ARG A 8 0.08 0.14 -5.01
CA ARG A 8 -0.40 -0.99 -5.78
C ARG A 8 0.57 -1.28 -6.92
N TYR A 9 0.91 -2.55 -7.08
CA TYR A 9 1.76 -3.02 -8.16
C TYR A 9 0.97 -3.94 -9.08
N TRP A 10 1.12 -3.72 -10.37
CA TRP A 10 0.56 -4.59 -11.39
C TRP A 10 1.73 -5.25 -12.11
N ASP A 11 1.84 -6.58 -11.94
CA ASP A 11 2.88 -7.37 -12.61
C ASP A 11 4.28 -6.74 -12.48
N THR A 12 4.68 -6.42 -11.26
CA THR A 12 5.96 -5.80 -10.87
C THR A 12 6.09 -4.30 -11.19
N TYR A 13 5.11 -3.70 -11.85
CA TYR A 13 5.13 -2.25 -12.12
C TYR A 13 4.26 -1.49 -11.13
N PRO A 14 4.77 -0.38 -10.59
CA PRO A 14 3.96 0.44 -9.71
C PRO A 14 2.80 1.07 -10.50
N ASP A 15 1.58 0.78 -10.07
CA ASP A 15 0.37 1.27 -10.73
C ASP A 15 -0.12 2.58 -10.10
N GLY A 16 0.11 2.77 -8.80
CA GLY A 16 -0.27 4.00 -8.14
C GLY A 16 -0.32 3.86 -6.63
N VAL A 17 -0.43 5.01 -5.97
CA VAL A 17 -0.60 5.05 -4.52
C VAL A 17 -2.08 4.95 -4.20
N VAL A 18 -2.48 3.93 -3.44
CA VAL A 18 -3.89 3.72 -3.09
C VAL A 18 -4.26 4.32 -1.73
N ALA A 19 -3.27 4.56 -0.89
CA ALA A 19 -3.51 5.19 0.41
C ALA A 19 -2.24 5.80 0.96
N ILE A 20 -2.40 6.84 1.79
CA ILE A 20 -1.31 7.47 2.50
C ILE A 20 -1.71 7.49 3.98
N CYS A 21 -0.88 6.91 4.82
CA CYS A 21 -1.16 6.75 6.24
C CYS A 21 -0.09 7.40 7.09
N ASN A 22 -0.45 7.74 8.33
CA ASN A 22 0.49 8.34 9.27
C ASN A 22 1.22 7.30 10.11
N THR A 23 0.70 6.09 10.17
CA THR A 23 1.31 5.00 10.94
C THR A 23 1.40 3.74 10.09
N GLU A 24 2.38 2.90 10.43
CA GLU A 24 2.54 1.62 9.77
C GLU A 24 1.35 0.70 10.01
N GLU A 25 0.77 0.75 11.20
CA GLU A 25 -0.40 -0.07 11.53
C GLU A 25 -1.59 0.24 10.62
N GLU A 26 -1.83 1.50 10.37
CA GLU A 26 -2.90 1.91 9.46
C GLU A 26 -2.63 1.43 8.05
N ALA A 27 -1.38 1.56 7.60
CA ALA A 27 -0.99 1.09 6.28
C ALA A 27 -1.17 -0.41 6.14
N GLU A 28 -0.80 -1.17 7.16
CA GLU A 28 -0.98 -2.63 7.16
C GLU A 28 -2.45 -3.02 7.10
N LYS A 29 -3.30 -2.32 7.83
CA LYS A 29 -4.74 -2.58 7.80
C LYS A 29 -5.31 -2.35 6.41
N ILE A 30 -4.92 -1.28 5.78
CA ILE A 30 -5.38 -0.97 4.42
C ILE A 30 -4.83 -1.99 3.43
N CYS A 31 -3.57 -2.33 3.56
CA CYS A 31 -2.93 -3.33 2.71
C CYS A 31 -3.66 -4.68 2.81
N ASN A 32 -3.96 -5.12 4.03
CA ASN A 32 -4.68 -6.37 4.25
C ASN A 32 -6.10 -6.32 3.68
N LYS A 33 -6.75 -5.18 3.80
CA LYS A 33 -8.08 -4.98 3.25
C LYS A 33 -8.08 -5.17 1.73
N TYR A 34 -7.11 -4.58 1.06
CA TYR A 34 -6.99 -4.73 -0.39
C TYR A 34 -6.59 -6.13 -0.81
N ARG A 35 -5.73 -6.79 -0.03
CA ARG A 35 -5.32 -8.17 -0.32
C ARG A 35 -6.47 -9.15 -0.21
N ARG A 36 -7.47 -8.85 0.61
CA ARG A 36 -8.67 -9.67 0.74
C ARG A 36 -9.63 -9.51 -0.43
N SER A 37 -9.48 -8.45 -1.21
CA SER A 37 -10.32 -8.30 -2.39
C SER A 37 -9.88 -9.32 -3.43
N ARG A 38 -10.83 -9.74 -4.27
CA ARG A 38 -10.63 -10.85 -5.19
C ARG A 38 -9.86 -10.48 -6.45
N LYS A 39 -8.79 -9.71 -6.29
CA LYS A 39 -7.95 -9.35 -7.44
C LYS A 39 -6.52 -9.81 -7.17
N PRO A 40 -6.24 -11.11 -7.37
CA PRO A 40 -4.91 -11.65 -7.05
C PRO A 40 -3.80 -11.13 -7.95
N MET A 41 -4.14 -10.37 -8.98
CA MET A 41 -3.15 -9.83 -9.91
C MET A 41 -2.41 -8.62 -9.37
N TYR A 42 -2.92 -7.99 -8.31
CA TYR A 42 -2.30 -6.81 -7.72
C TYR A 42 -1.53 -7.16 -6.46
N ASP A 43 -0.36 -6.58 -6.34
CA ASP A 43 0.41 -6.62 -5.10
C ASP A 43 0.34 -5.27 -4.43
N TYR A 44 0.37 -5.26 -3.11
CA TYR A 44 0.33 -4.03 -2.33
C TYR A 44 1.54 -4.01 -1.41
N LEU A 45 2.31 -2.95 -1.51
CA LEU A 45 3.50 -2.77 -0.68
C LEU A 45 3.41 -1.46 0.08
N ILE A 46 4.02 -1.45 1.26
CA ILE A 46 4.06 -0.26 2.10
C ILE A 46 5.43 0.38 1.95
N ARG A 47 5.44 1.65 1.59
CA ARG A 47 6.66 2.42 1.47
C ARG A 47 6.70 3.50 2.53
N LYS A 48 7.78 3.52 3.29
CA LYS A 48 8.00 4.54 4.30
C LYS A 48 8.70 5.73 3.66
N GLU A 49 8.15 6.91 3.82
CA GLU A 49 8.76 8.14 3.35
C GLU A 49 8.86 9.14 4.47
N ASP A 50 10.06 9.66 4.69
CA ASP A 50 10.33 10.73 5.62
C ASP A 50 10.34 12.06 4.88
N GLU A 51 9.53 12.98 5.37
CA GLU A 51 9.50 14.34 4.84
C GLU A 51 10.11 15.32 5.83
#